data_fdda4429ab1c50a6d4569dde5e2e1b70
#
_entry.id   fdda4429ab1c50a6d4569dde5e2e1b70
#
_cell.length_a   1.000
_cell.length_b   1.000
_cell.length_c   1.000
_cell.angle_alpha   90.00
_cell.angle_beta   90.00
_cell.angle_gamma   90.00
#
_symmetry.space_group_name_H-M   'P 1'
#
loop_
_entity.id
_entity.type
_entity.pdbx_description
1 polymer ?
#
loop_
_entity_poly.entity_id
_entity_poly.type
_entity_poly.pdbx_seq_one_letter_code
_entity_poly.pdbx_strand_id
1 'polypeptide(L)'
;MELTASVRIALRALGANKLRSALTMLGVIIGVGAVIALMSIGTGMQEQITSQVRGLGTNLLFISPGAQQTGGVRAAAGTRPTLTLDDSEAIVSAGMPFVVDVAPEQSTGAQLIASGQNWFSRVTGVSPSFQEVRNFPVAFGEFINEEHMQARSRVMVLGSNVAQELFGESDPIGETIRANNQSFRVIGVLESKGANALGNQDDVV
;
A
#
# COMPACT_ATOMS: atom_id res chain seq x y z
N MET A 1 -22.52 42.35 -37.22
CA MET A 1 -22.01 43.69 -36.79
C MET A 1 -22.50 44.09 -35.39
N GLU A 2 -23.52 43.44 -34.81
CA GLU A 2 -24.10 43.87 -33.50
C GLU A 2 -23.32 43.41 -32.26
N LEU A 3 -22.65 42.26 -32.32
CA LEU A 3 -21.87 41.72 -31.17
C LEU A 3 -20.71 42.63 -30.74
N THR A 4 -19.97 43.19 -31.69
CA THR A 4 -18.85 44.10 -31.40
C THR A 4 -19.28 45.45 -30.82
N ALA A 5 -20.45 45.95 -31.26
CA ALA A 5 -21.03 47.16 -30.70
C ALA A 5 -21.53 46.93 -29.26
N SER A 6 -22.17 45.78 -28.98
CA SER A 6 -22.67 45.39 -27.67
C SER A 6 -21.53 45.22 -26.68
N VAL A 7 -20.41 44.56 -27.08
CA VAL A 7 -19.21 44.39 -26.23
C VAL A 7 -18.59 45.74 -25.90
N ARG A 8 -18.49 46.65 -26.87
CA ARG A 8 -17.93 47.99 -26.63
C ARG A 8 -18.74 48.83 -25.65
N ILE A 9 -20.09 48.75 -25.74
CA ILE A 9 -21.01 49.41 -24.79
C ILE A 9 -20.84 48.82 -23.40
N ALA A 10 -20.80 47.50 -23.28
CA ALA A 10 -20.59 46.82 -22.01
C ALA A 10 -19.26 47.21 -21.34
N LEU A 11 -18.17 47.25 -22.09
CA LEU A 11 -16.86 47.66 -21.58
C LEU A 11 -16.84 49.14 -21.11
N ARG A 12 -17.58 50.06 -21.81
CA ARG A 12 -17.74 51.43 -21.38
C ARG A 12 -18.57 51.54 -20.09
N ALA A 13 -19.61 50.77 -19.95
CA ALA A 13 -20.44 50.75 -18.74
C ALA A 13 -19.67 50.24 -17.52
N LEU A 14 -18.82 49.20 -17.69
CA LEU A 14 -17.90 48.72 -16.66
C LEU A 14 -16.88 49.77 -16.24
N GLY A 15 -16.38 50.56 -17.20
CA GLY A 15 -15.41 51.65 -16.94
C GLY A 15 -16.03 52.87 -16.23
N ALA A 16 -17.32 53.13 -16.35
CA ALA A 16 -18.04 54.25 -15.70
C ALA A 16 -18.22 54.03 -14.19
N ASN A 17 -18.30 52.78 -13.70
CA ASN A 17 -18.49 52.42 -12.28
C ASN A 17 -17.40 51.41 -11.80
N LYS A 18 -16.16 51.81 -11.86
CA LYS A 18 -14.97 50.93 -11.61
C LYS A 18 -15.05 50.13 -10.31
N LEU A 19 -15.43 50.77 -9.21
CA LEU A 19 -15.51 50.13 -7.89
C LEU A 19 -16.57 49.05 -7.82
N ARG A 20 -17.77 49.29 -8.41
CA ARG A 20 -18.84 48.31 -8.43
C ARG A 20 -18.46 47.13 -9.34
N SER A 21 -17.89 47.43 -10.51
CA SER A 21 -17.46 46.40 -11.45
C SER A 21 -16.33 45.54 -10.85
N ALA A 22 -15.37 46.14 -10.15
CA ALA A 22 -14.31 45.39 -9.48
C ALA A 22 -14.83 44.49 -8.36
N LEU A 23 -15.75 44.99 -7.53
CA LEU A 23 -16.35 44.18 -6.46
C LEU A 23 -17.22 43.03 -7.00
N THR A 24 -17.98 43.24 -8.06
CA THR A 24 -18.77 42.14 -8.66
C THR A 24 -17.86 41.12 -9.35
N MET A 25 -16.85 41.54 -10.07
CA MET A 25 -15.85 40.62 -10.66
C MET A 25 -15.11 39.83 -9.58
N LEU A 26 -14.70 40.49 -8.49
CA LEU A 26 -14.05 39.83 -7.38
C LEU A 26 -14.95 38.75 -6.76
N GLY A 27 -16.25 39.07 -6.57
CA GLY A 27 -17.22 38.09 -6.06
C GLY A 27 -17.37 36.86 -6.97
N VAL A 28 -17.42 37.07 -8.28
CA VAL A 28 -17.52 35.99 -9.27
C VAL A 28 -16.24 35.16 -9.29
N ILE A 29 -15.06 35.82 -9.28
CA ILE A 29 -13.77 35.13 -9.28
C ILE A 29 -13.62 34.25 -8.03
N ILE A 30 -13.93 34.81 -6.86
CA ILE A 30 -13.87 34.04 -5.60
C ILE A 30 -14.89 32.90 -5.62
N GLY A 31 -16.12 33.15 -6.05
CA GLY A 31 -17.16 32.13 -6.11
C GLY A 31 -16.80 30.96 -7.04
N VAL A 32 -16.40 31.26 -8.25
CA VAL A 32 -15.99 30.23 -9.23
C VAL A 32 -14.67 29.56 -8.79
N GLY A 33 -13.72 30.32 -8.31
CA GLY A 33 -12.45 29.79 -7.80
C GLY A 33 -12.64 28.82 -6.64
N ALA A 34 -13.54 29.14 -5.70
CA ALA A 34 -13.87 28.26 -4.59
C ALA A 34 -14.49 26.94 -5.05
N VAL A 35 -15.40 26.98 -6.02
CA VAL A 35 -16.02 25.78 -6.58
C VAL A 35 -14.99 24.91 -7.30
N ILE A 36 -14.13 25.51 -8.11
CA ILE A 36 -13.06 24.76 -8.81
C ILE A 36 -12.10 24.13 -7.81
N ALA A 37 -11.68 24.87 -6.78
CA ALA A 37 -10.81 24.33 -5.73
C ALA A 37 -11.45 23.15 -5.00
N LEU A 38 -12.73 23.27 -4.65
CA LEU A 38 -13.47 22.19 -3.98
C LEU A 38 -13.59 20.94 -4.85
N MET A 39 -13.89 21.10 -6.14
CA MET A 39 -13.96 19.99 -7.10
C MET A 39 -12.59 19.34 -7.30
N SER A 40 -11.52 20.13 -7.39
CA SER A 40 -10.15 19.61 -7.54
C SER A 40 -9.71 18.79 -6.32
N ILE A 41 -10.03 19.24 -5.11
CA ILE A 41 -9.77 18.49 -3.88
C ILE A 41 -10.60 17.19 -3.88
N GLY A 42 -11.88 17.27 -4.24
CA GLY A 42 -12.76 16.09 -4.29
C GLY A 42 -12.28 15.02 -5.27
N THR A 43 -11.88 15.40 -6.48
CA THR A 43 -11.33 14.48 -7.48
C THR A 43 -9.97 13.91 -7.06
N GLY A 44 -9.12 14.72 -6.45
CA GLY A 44 -7.83 14.26 -5.92
C GLY A 44 -7.99 13.23 -4.80
N MET A 45 -8.92 13.46 -3.87
CA MET A 45 -9.23 12.47 -2.80
C MET A 45 -9.81 11.17 -3.38
N GLN A 46 -10.69 11.25 -4.36
CA GLN A 46 -11.27 10.08 -5.00
C GLN A 46 -10.19 9.23 -5.69
N GLU A 47 -9.26 9.84 -6.41
CA GLU A 47 -8.15 9.14 -7.06
C GLU A 47 -7.22 8.49 -6.02
N GLN A 48 -6.91 9.20 -4.94
CA GLN A 48 -6.10 8.67 -3.84
C GLN A 48 -6.75 7.44 -3.19
N ILE A 49 -8.05 7.48 -2.90
CA ILE A 49 -8.77 6.33 -2.35
C ILE A 49 -8.78 5.18 -3.35
N THR A 50 -9.03 5.46 -4.63
CA THR A 50 -9.06 4.44 -5.68
C THR A 50 -7.70 3.78 -5.86
N SER A 51 -6.61 4.54 -5.83
CA SER A 51 -5.26 4.00 -5.91
C SER A 51 -4.90 3.12 -4.71
N GLN A 52 -5.30 3.52 -3.50
CA GLN A 52 -5.12 2.71 -2.29
C GLN A 52 -5.85 1.36 -2.38
N VAL A 53 -7.08 1.36 -2.88
CA VAL A 53 -7.85 0.11 -3.06
C VAL A 53 -7.23 -0.77 -4.15
N ARG A 54 -6.80 -0.19 -5.27
CA ARG A 54 -6.09 -0.94 -6.32
C ARG A 54 -4.76 -1.52 -5.84
N GLY A 55 -4.05 -0.81 -4.98
CA GLY A 55 -2.78 -1.26 -4.38
C GLY A 55 -2.92 -2.48 -3.46
N LEU A 56 -4.10 -2.73 -2.91
CA LEU A 56 -4.38 -3.92 -2.09
C LEU A 56 -4.54 -5.21 -2.91
N GLY A 57 -4.70 -5.10 -4.21
CA GLY A 57 -5.08 -6.19 -5.10
C GLY A 57 -6.60 -6.23 -5.33
N THR A 58 -7.01 -6.58 -6.52
CA THR A 58 -8.43 -6.76 -6.88
C THR A 58 -8.84 -8.20 -6.61
N ASN A 59 -10.06 -8.39 -6.08
CA ASN A 59 -10.66 -9.72 -5.84
C ASN A 59 -9.96 -10.55 -4.76
N LEU A 60 -9.38 -9.92 -3.72
CA LEU A 60 -8.80 -10.62 -2.59
C LEU A 60 -9.83 -10.90 -1.49
N LEU A 61 -9.81 -12.13 -0.99
CA LEU A 61 -10.53 -12.53 0.20
C LEU A 61 -9.51 -12.85 1.30
N PHE A 62 -9.63 -12.16 2.44
CA PHE A 62 -8.79 -12.40 3.60
C PHE A 62 -9.49 -13.36 4.56
N ILE A 63 -8.84 -14.48 4.84
CA ILE A 63 -9.29 -15.45 5.84
C ILE A 63 -8.42 -15.29 7.07
N SER A 64 -9.04 -14.89 8.18
CA SER A 64 -8.33 -14.70 9.46
C SER A 64 -8.85 -15.67 10.51
N PRO A 65 -8.00 -16.11 11.45
CA PRO A 65 -8.44 -16.95 12.55
C PRO A 65 -9.57 -16.28 13.33
N GLY A 66 -10.64 -17.03 13.59
CA GLY A 66 -11.77 -16.55 14.37
C GLY A 66 -11.42 -16.27 15.84
N ALA A 67 -12.21 -15.46 16.51
CA ALA A 67 -12.12 -15.28 17.96
C ALA A 67 -12.62 -16.52 18.68
N GLN A 68 -11.76 -17.17 19.48
CA GLN A 68 -12.19 -18.26 20.36
C GLN A 68 -12.78 -17.72 21.66
N GLN A 69 -13.90 -18.26 22.07
CA GLN A 69 -14.51 -18.00 23.37
C GLN A 69 -14.13 -19.13 24.32
N THR A 70 -13.24 -18.87 25.27
CA THR A 70 -12.85 -19.83 26.30
C THR A 70 -13.32 -19.30 27.65
N GLY A 71 -14.21 -20.02 28.32
CA GLY A 71 -14.66 -19.68 29.67
C GLY A 71 -15.42 -18.35 29.82
N GLY A 72 -16.17 -17.91 28.79
CA GLY A 72 -16.96 -16.69 28.83
C GLY A 72 -16.21 -15.40 28.46
N VAL A 73 -14.90 -15.46 28.27
CA VAL A 73 -14.09 -14.33 27.80
C VAL A 73 -13.83 -14.45 26.31
N ARG A 74 -14.26 -13.47 25.52
CA ARG A 74 -13.93 -13.36 24.12
C ARG A 74 -12.49 -12.87 23.98
N ALA A 75 -11.59 -13.70 23.47
CA ALA A 75 -10.30 -13.25 23.00
C ALA A 75 -10.48 -12.44 21.70
N ALA A 76 -9.61 -11.46 21.46
CA ALA A 76 -9.62 -10.72 20.20
C ALA A 76 -9.38 -11.68 19.03
N ALA A 77 -10.00 -11.42 17.88
CA ALA A 77 -9.76 -12.20 16.66
C ALA A 77 -8.26 -12.20 16.34
N GLY A 78 -7.73 -13.37 15.96
CA GLY A 78 -6.30 -13.52 15.62
C GLY A 78 -5.34 -13.79 16.80
N THR A 79 -5.82 -13.86 18.05
CA THR A 79 -4.95 -14.12 19.22
C THR A 79 -4.41 -15.55 19.30
N ARG A 80 -4.98 -16.50 18.58
CA ARG A 80 -4.44 -17.85 18.42
C ARG A 80 -4.46 -18.24 16.93
N PRO A 81 -3.35 -18.71 16.37
CA PRO A 81 -3.32 -19.25 15.02
C PRO A 81 -4.11 -20.57 15.04
N THR A 82 -5.34 -20.54 14.50
CA THR A 82 -6.17 -21.74 14.32
C THR A 82 -6.13 -22.23 12.87
N LEU A 83 -5.62 -21.40 11.95
CA LEU A 83 -5.39 -21.78 10.56
C LEU A 83 -4.01 -22.40 10.41
N THR A 84 -3.95 -23.46 9.64
CA THR A 84 -2.73 -24.22 9.34
C THR A 84 -2.41 -24.18 7.84
N LEU A 85 -1.22 -24.61 7.46
CA LEU A 85 -0.87 -24.79 6.03
C LEU A 85 -1.76 -25.83 5.36
N ASP A 86 -2.14 -26.88 6.07
CA ASP A 86 -3.04 -27.92 5.57
C ASP A 86 -4.41 -27.35 5.18
N ASP A 87 -4.90 -26.33 5.89
CA ASP A 87 -6.15 -25.64 5.53
C ASP A 87 -6.01 -24.91 4.20
N SER A 88 -4.85 -24.28 3.94
CA SER A 88 -4.58 -23.61 2.66
C SER A 88 -4.52 -24.61 1.49
N GLU A 89 -3.86 -25.76 1.71
CA GLU A 89 -3.80 -26.84 0.72
C GLU A 89 -5.18 -27.46 0.47
N ALA A 90 -6.01 -27.58 1.51
CA ALA A 90 -7.39 -28.07 1.37
C ALA A 90 -8.24 -27.12 0.51
N ILE A 91 -8.06 -25.79 0.65
CA ILE A 91 -8.77 -24.81 -0.18
C ILE A 91 -8.36 -24.95 -1.65
N VAL A 92 -7.06 -25.08 -1.94
CA VAL A 92 -6.56 -25.29 -3.30
C VAL A 92 -7.09 -26.61 -3.87
N SER A 93 -7.00 -27.70 -3.09
CA SER A 93 -7.43 -29.05 -3.49
C SER A 93 -8.93 -29.15 -3.72
N ALA A 94 -9.73 -28.31 -3.06
CA ALA A 94 -11.18 -28.24 -3.25
C ALA A 94 -11.58 -27.77 -4.67
N GLY A 95 -10.66 -27.20 -5.44
CA GLY A 95 -10.86 -26.82 -6.84
C GLY A 95 -12.02 -25.86 -7.05
N MET A 96 -12.20 -24.89 -6.15
CA MET A 96 -13.31 -23.95 -6.22
C MET A 96 -13.18 -23.07 -7.47
N PRO A 97 -14.22 -22.95 -8.32
CA PRO A 97 -14.11 -22.32 -9.65
C PRO A 97 -13.76 -20.83 -9.63
N PHE A 98 -13.87 -20.19 -8.48
CA PHE A 98 -13.59 -18.74 -8.32
C PHE A 98 -12.33 -18.45 -7.49
N VAL A 99 -11.63 -19.49 -7.03
CA VAL A 99 -10.35 -19.35 -6.31
C VAL A 99 -9.24 -19.65 -7.31
N VAL A 100 -8.47 -18.63 -7.63
CA VAL A 100 -7.34 -18.73 -8.59
C VAL A 100 -6.10 -19.24 -7.88
N ASP A 101 -5.79 -18.65 -6.70
CA ASP A 101 -4.63 -19.02 -5.91
C ASP A 101 -4.85 -18.70 -4.43
N VAL A 102 -4.02 -19.27 -3.57
CA VAL A 102 -4.04 -19.10 -2.11
C VAL A 102 -2.64 -18.77 -1.63
N ALA A 103 -2.50 -17.68 -0.90
CA ALA A 103 -1.23 -17.25 -0.32
C ALA A 103 -1.31 -17.28 1.21
N PRO A 104 -0.86 -18.35 1.86
CA PRO A 104 -0.72 -18.39 3.32
C PRO A 104 0.35 -17.39 3.76
N GLU A 105 0.02 -16.61 4.82
CA GLU A 105 0.92 -15.63 5.40
C GLU A 105 0.94 -15.74 6.93
N GLN A 106 2.11 -15.56 7.53
CA GLN A 106 2.28 -15.51 8.99
C GLN A 106 3.14 -14.31 9.33
N SER A 107 2.57 -13.31 9.99
CA SER A 107 3.29 -12.09 10.37
C SER A 107 3.71 -12.08 11.84
N THR A 108 4.89 -11.54 12.11
CA THR A 108 5.38 -11.25 13.45
C THR A 108 6.20 -9.96 13.46
N GLY A 109 6.24 -9.26 14.59
CA GLY A 109 7.16 -8.14 14.75
C GLY A 109 8.56 -8.64 15.08
N ALA A 110 9.57 -8.08 14.44
CA ALA A 110 10.97 -8.40 14.72
C ALA A 110 11.89 -7.19 14.65
N GLN A 111 12.93 -7.22 15.46
CA GLN A 111 14.06 -6.30 15.36
C GLN A 111 15.00 -6.82 14.29
N LEU A 112 15.22 -6.03 13.26
CA LEU A 112 16.15 -6.28 12.18
C LEU A 112 17.48 -5.58 12.50
N ILE A 113 18.59 -6.27 12.30
CA ILE A 113 19.92 -5.72 12.55
C ILE A 113 20.79 -6.04 11.34
N ALA A 114 21.31 -5.00 10.70
CA ALA A 114 22.23 -5.09 9.57
C ALA A 114 23.11 -3.84 9.52
N SER A 115 24.33 -3.95 9.05
CA SER A 115 25.27 -2.82 8.81
C SER A 115 25.45 -1.89 10.01
N GLY A 116 25.29 -2.41 11.26
CA GLY A 116 25.36 -1.61 12.48
C GLY A 116 24.10 -0.78 12.77
N GLN A 117 23.10 -0.85 11.92
CA GLN A 117 21.78 -0.24 12.11
C GLN A 117 20.79 -1.26 12.68
N ASN A 118 19.75 -0.76 13.33
CA ASN A 118 18.65 -1.58 13.80
C ASN A 118 17.31 -0.93 13.44
N TRP A 119 16.36 -1.73 13.00
CA TRP A 119 15.02 -1.29 12.64
C TRP A 119 13.98 -2.29 13.11
N PHE A 120 12.90 -1.82 13.70
CA PHE A 120 11.78 -2.70 14.05
C PHE A 120 10.79 -2.75 12.92
N SER A 121 10.55 -3.94 12.36
CA SER A 121 9.66 -4.13 11.23
C SER A 121 8.76 -5.35 11.42
N ARG A 122 7.74 -5.45 10.58
CA ARG A 122 6.90 -6.63 10.45
C ARG A 122 7.56 -7.62 9.50
N VAL A 123 7.96 -8.76 10.04
CA VAL A 123 8.46 -9.89 9.24
C VAL A 123 7.30 -10.83 8.94
N THR A 124 7.08 -11.12 7.68
CA THR A 124 6.00 -11.97 7.21
C THR A 124 6.57 -13.17 6.47
N GLY A 125 6.33 -14.36 7.00
CA GLY A 125 6.60 -15.61 6.30
C GLY A 125 5.50 -15.83 5.27
N VAL A 126 5.90 -16.07 4.02
CA VAL A 126 4.98 -16.14 2.86
C VAL A 126 5.34 -17.32 1.95
N SER A 127 4.36 -17.74 1.14
CA SER A 127 4.57 -18.66 0.01
C SER A 127 5.00 -17.88 -1.25
N PRO A 128 5.56 -18.55 -2.27
CA PRO A 128 5.87 -17.94 -3.56
C PRO A 128 4.66 -17.25 -4.24
N SER A 129 3.48 -17.82 -4.10
CA SER A 129 2.23 -17.26 -4.63
C SER A 129 1.86 -15.89 -4.04
N PHE A 130 2.41 -15.53 -2.88
CA PHE A 130 2.14 -14.25 -2.24
C PHE A 130 2.46 -13.05 -3.13
N GLN A 131 3.54 -13.13 -3.92
CA GLN A 131 3.95 -12.04 -4.81
C GLN A 131 2.83 -11.67 -5.79
N GLU A 132 2.22 -12.66 -6.44
CA GLU A 132 1.16 -12.44 -7.42
C GLU A 132 -0.18 -12.11 -6.75
N VAL A 133 -0.56 -12.90 -5.74
CA VAL A 133 -1.84 -12.73 -5.02
C VAL A 133 -1.94 -11.34 -4.39
N ARG A 134 -0.86 -10.87 -3.75
CA ARG A 134 -0.81 -9.57 -3.07
C ARG A 134 -0.26 -8.45 -3.94
N ASN A 135 0.09 -8.76 -5.19
CA ASN A 135 0.67 -7.83 -6.15
C ASN A 135 1.87 -7.07 -5.54
N PHE A 136 2.88 -7.80 -5.04
CA PHE A 136 4.13 -7.24 -4.53
C PHE A 136 5.25 -7.39 -5.56
N PRO A 137 5.40 -6.45 -6.52
CA PRO A 137 6.47 -6.49 -7.51
C PRO A 137 7.83 -6.25 -6.83
N VAL A 138 8.84 -6.92 -7.36
CA VAL A 138 10.24 -6.76 -6.95
C VAL A 138 10.89 -5.69 -7.80
N ALA A 139 11.51 -4.69 -7.16
CA ALA A 139 12.28 -3.65 -7.83
C ALA A 139 13.69 -4.13 -8.20
N PHE A 140 14.34 -4.86 -7.29
CA PHE A 140 15.69 -5.37 -7.47
C PHE A 140 15.82 -6.77 -6.90
N GLY A 141 16.58 -7.64 -7.57
CA GLY A 141 16.77 -9.01 -7.15
C GLY A 141 15.64 -9.94 -7.54
N GLU A 142 15.32 -10.90 -6.68
CA GLU A 142 14.27 -11.91 -6.90
C GLU A 142 13.35 -12.05 -5.68
N PHE A 143 12.15 -12.62 -5.91
CA PHE A 143 11.24 -13.00 -4.83
C PHE A 143 11.53 -14.44 -4.37
N ILE A 144 10.91 -14.82 -3.24
CA ILE A 144 10.96 -16.19 -2.73
C ILE A 144 10.33 -17.13 -3.77
N ASN A 145 11.03 -18.21 -4.11
CA ASN A 145 10.59 -19.19 -5.09
C ASN A 145 10.50 -20.60 -4.47
N GLU A 146 10.03 -21.57 -5.26
CA GLU A 146 9.86 -22.95 -4.82
C GLU A 146 11.19 -23.63 -4.39
N GLU A 147 12.31 -23.25 -5.02
CA GLU A 147 13.63 -23.79 -4.64
C GLU A 147 14.03 -23.34 -3.24
N HIS A 148 13.77 -22.06 -2.91
CA HIS A 148 13.99 -21.54 -1.58
C HIS A 148 13.14 -22.25 -0.52
N MET A 149 11.88 -22.56 -0.85
CA MET A 149 10.97 -23.27 0.04
C MET A 149 11.43 -24.73 0.27
N GLN A 150 11.76 -25.46 -0.79
CA GLN A 150 12.20 -26.84 -0.71
C GLN A 150 13.54 -26.99 0.04
N ALA A 151 14.47 -26.08 -0.23
CA ALA A 151 15.77 -26.03 0.45
C ALA A 151 15.67 -25.48 1.87
N ARG A 152 14.52 -24.97 2.29
CA ARG A 152 14.32 -24.23 3.56
C ARG A 152 15.38 -23.15 3.75
N SER A 153 15.67 -22.42 2.68
CA SER A 153 16.69 -21.39 2.65
C SER A 153 16.27 -20.22 3.54
N ARG A 154 17.22 -19.69 4.31
CA ARG A 154 17.00 -18.49 5.12
C ARG A 154 17.24 -17.26 4.26
N VAL A 155 16.24 -16.90 3.47
CA VAL A 155 16.24 -15.75 2.58
C VAL A 155 15.19 -14.76 3.01
N MET A 156 15.36 -13.52 2.57
CA MET A 156 14.51 -12.39 2.97
C MET A 156 14.40 -11.40 1.81
N VAL A 157 13.19 -10.89 1.59
CA VAL A 157 12.93 -9.81 0.64
C VAL A 157 12.53 -8.58 1.45
N LEU A 158 13.15 -7.44 1.19
CA LEU A 158 12.95 -6.21 1.96
C LEU A 158 11.91 -5.30 1.32
N GLY A 159 11.08 -4.68 2.12
CA GLY A 159 10.33 -3.50 1.70
C GLY A 159 11.28 -2.32 1.46
N SER A 160 10.91 -1.42 0.57
CA SER A 160 11.75 -0.29 0.14
C SER A 160 12.18 0.60 1.32
N ASN A 161 11.30 0.85 2.28
CA ASN A 161 11.62 1.66 3.46
C ASN A 161 12.64 0.96 4.37
N VAL A 162 12.47 -0.35 4.60
CA VAL A 162 13.39 -1.14 5.44
C VAL A 162 14.78 -1.22 4.80
N ALA A 163 14.84 -1.39 3.47
CA ALA A 163 16.10 -1.39 2.74
C ALA A 163 16.84 -0.06 2.91
N GLN A 164 16.12 1.05 2.79
CA GLN A 164 16.70 2.39 2.94
C GLN A 164 17.16 2.67 4.38
N GLU A 165 16.40 2.26 5.40
CA GLU A 165 16.75 2.49 6.80
C GLU A 165 17.96 1.65 7.27
N LEU A 166 18.10 0.41 6.77
CA LEU A 166 19.19 -0.47 7.17
C LEU A 166 20.47 -0.31 6.34
N PHE A 167 20.36 0.02 5.06
CA PHE A 167 21.48 0.05 4.12
C PHE A 167 21.74 1.41 3.46
N GLY A 168 20.76 2.36 3.56
CA GLY A 168 20.88 3.67 2.91
C GLY A 168 20.96 3.53 1.39
N GLU A 169 22.04 4.05 0.80
CA GLU A 169 22.31 3.96 -0.65
C GLU A 169 23.11 2.71 -1.06
N SER A 170 23.47 1.85 -0.10
CA SER A 170 24.22 0.63 -0.39
C SER A 170 23.30 -0.47 -0.92
N ASP A 171 23.81 -1.30 -1.82
CA ASP A 171 23.05 -2.45 -2.34
C ASP A 171 22.84 -3.50 -1.23
N PRO A 172 21.59 -3.80 -0.86
CA PRO A 172 21.29 -4.77 0.18
C PRO A 172 21.35 -6.22 -0.31
N ILE A 173 21.37 -6.48 -1.63
CA ILE A 173 21.28 -7.83 -2.18
C ILE A 173 22.54 -8.64 -1.85
N GLY A 174 22.33 -9.83 -1.30
CA GLY A 174 23.41 -10.72 -0.85
C GLY A 174 23.87 -10.47 0.58
N GLU A 175 23.52 -9.31 1.17
CA GLU A 175 23.84 -8.96 2.55
C GLU A 175 23.08 -9.82 3.56
N THR A 176 23.55 -9.86 4.79
CA THR A 176 22.95 -10.65 5.87
C THR A 176 22.28 -9.76 6.88
N ILE A 177 20.99 -10.01 7.13
CA ILE A 177 20.20 -9.38 8.19
C ILE A 177 19.93 -10.38 9.30
N ARG A 178 20.04 -9.93 10.54
CA ARG A 178 19.64 -10.71 11.71
C ARG A 178 18.26 -10.26 12.20
N ALA A 179 17.29 -11.17 12.15
CA ALA A 179 15.95 -10.99 12.69
C ALA A 179 15.73 -11.99 13.85
N ASN A 180 15.36 -11.50 15.04
CA ASN A 180 15.11 -12.36 16.21
C ASN A 180 16.15 -13.48 16.44
N ASN A 181 17.43 -13.15 16.40
CA ASN A 181 18.58 -14.07 16.55
C ASN A 181 18.80 -15.06 15.37
N GLN A 182 18.08 -14.97 14.29
CA GLN A 182 18.30 -15.75 13.08
C GLN A 182 18.85 -14.87 11.97
N SER A 183 19.80 -15.39 11.20
CA SER A 183 20.39 -14.70 10.07
C SER A 183 19.70 -15.11 8.78
N PHE A 184 19.36 -14.12 7.95
CA PHE A 184 18.74 -14.26 6.65
C PHE A 184 19.57 -13.53 5.62
N ARG A 185 19.68 -14.08 4.42
CA ARG A 185 20.32 -13.43 3.27
C ARG A 185 19.26 -12.65 2.49
N VAL A 186 19.55 -11.42 2.18
CA VAL A 186 18.70 -10.58 1.33
C VAL A 186 18.81 -11.04 -0.12
N ILE A 187 17.67 -11.33 -0.77
CA ILE A 187 17.60 -11.76 -2.16
C ILE A 187 16.87 -10.77 -3.06
N GLY A 188 16.10 -9.85 -2.49
CA GLY A 188 15.39 -8.86 -3.27
C GLY A 188 14.91 -7.69 -2.45
N VAL A 189 14.47 -6.65 -3.16
CA VAL A 189 13.83 -5.44 -2.61
C VAL A 189 12.54 -5.21 -3.38
N LEU A 190 11.44 -4.99 -2.65
CA LEU A 190 10.12 -4.72 -3.22
C LEU A 190 10.04 -3.30 -3.77
N GLU A 191 9.17 -3.11 -4.77
CA GLU A 191 8.79 -1.76 -5.20
C GLU A 191 8.03 -1.03 -4.08
N SER A 192 8.27 0.29 -3.98
CA SER A 192 7.53 1.12 -3.03
C SER A 192 6.06 1.22 -3.42
N LYS A 193 5.18 0.89 -2.48
CA LYS A 193 3.72 1.02 -2.60
C LYS A 193 3.15 2.14 -1.74
N GLY A 194 3.98 2.67 -0.83
CA GLY A 194 3.56 3.68 0.12
C GLY A 194 2.67 3.17 1.25
N ALA A 195 2.14 4.11 2.02
CA ALA A 195 1.21 3.82 3.10
C ALA A 195 -0.23 3.73 2.58
N ASN A 196 -0.96 2.73 3.05
CA ASN A 196 -2.39 2.59 2.78
C ASN A 196 -3.21 2.43 4.08
N ALA A 197 -4.51 2.14 3.96
CA ALA A 197 -5.41 1.96 5.09
C ALA A 197 -5.01 0.81 6.05
N LEU A 198 -4.18 -0.14 5.61
CA LEU A 198 -3.67 -1.26 6.41
C LEU A 198 -2.29 -1.00 7.02
N GLY A 199 -1.72 0.18 6.79
CA GLY A 199 -0.40 0.58 7.28
C GLY A 199 0.60 0.90 6.17
N ASN A 200 1.86 1.10 6.55
CA ASN A 200 2.95 1.28 5.59
C ASN A 200 3.32 -0.08 4.99
N GLN A 201 3.11 -0.24 3.68
CA GLN A 201 3.43 -1.47 2.95
C GLN A 201 4.93 -1.60 2.64
N ASP A 202 5.65 -0.52 2.75
CA ASP A 202 7.10 -0.47 2.50
C ASP A 202 7.91 -0.83 3.76
N ASP A 203 7.23 -0.99 4.91
CA ASP A 203 7.83 -1.34 6.20
C ASP A 203 7.55 -2.81 6.57
N VAL A 204 7.68 -3.69 5.60
CA VAL A 204 7.52 -5.15 5.72
C VAL A 204 8.74 -5.87 5.17
N VAL A 205 8.92 -7.11 5.63
CA VAL A 205 10.04 -7.97 5.24
C VAL A 205 9.54 -9.39 5.10
#